data_bd04d77a6d08c6738b5034e9a758698e
#
_entry.id   bd04d77a6d08c6738b5034e9a758698e
#
_cell.length_a   1.000
_cell.length_b   1.000
_cell.length_c   1.000
_cell.angle_alpha   90.00
_cell.angle_beta   90.00
_cell.angle_gamma   90.00
#
_symmetry.space_group_name_H-M   'P 1'
#
loop_
_entity.id
_entity.type
_entity.pdbx_description
1 polymer ?
#
loop_
_entity_poly.entity_id
_entity_poly.type
_entity_poly.pdbx_seq_one_letter_code
_entity_poly.pdbx_strand_id
1 'polypeptide(L)'
;MLAGAQLDLFTPLDNGPMRADALAAALDVDAGKLSLLLYALVVAGLLTVEDGRFANTAETAQFFVRGKPTYMGSTHTFWAESSAAGSKTAESVRTGIPQAEHNYRAMSEDELLSTLGGLHASGVDRGRALAARYDFSSARTVLDVAGGSGGMSIGLIEACPNLHATIAELPNVVPIAERFIGEAGVGNRIDTIAIDLLRQAVPGQYDMAIVS
;
A
#
# COMPACT_ATOMS: atom_id res chain seq x y z
N MET A 1 8.96 -6.59 12.34
CA MET A 1 7.83 -6.53 11.41
C MET A 1 8.27 -6.82 9.97
N LEU A 2 9.11 -5.99 9.34
CA LEU A 2 9.52 -6.14 7.94
C LEU A 2 10.01 -7.56 7.59
N ALA A 3 11.00 -8.09 8.31
CA ALA A 3 11.51 -9.45 8.06
C ALA A 3 10.43 -10.53 8.19
N GLY A 4 9.49 -10.39 9.14
CA GLY A 4 8.37 -11.32 9.28
C GLY A 4 7.43 -11.32 8.08
N ALA A 5 7.14 -10.13 7.51
CA ALA A 5 6.33 -10.00 6.31
C ALA A 5 7.07 -10.54 5.06
N GLN A 6 8.37 -10.27 4.92
CA GLN A 6 9.19 -10.80 3.82
C GLN A 6 9.26 -12.33 3.80
N LEU A 7 9.30 -12.96 4.98
CA LEU A 7 9.32 -14.42 5.13
C LEU A 7 7.93 -15.04 5.05
N ASP A 8 6.87 -14.24 4.94
CA ASP A 8 5.47 -14.70 5.07
C ASP A 8 5.21 -15.49 6.36
N LEU A 9 5.86 -15.04 7.45
CA LEU A 9 5.92 -15.77 8.72
C LEU A 9 4.54 -15.90 9.38
N PHE A 10 3.65 -14.94 9.16
CA PHE A 10 2.37 -14.85 9.85
C PHE A 10 1.29 -15.77 9.26
N THR A 11 1.40 -16.11 7.98
CA THR A 11 0.39 -16.96 7.29
C THR A 11 0.30 -18.38 7.85
N PRO A 12 1.39 -19.11 8.05
CA PRO A 12 1.33 -20.44 8.69
C PRO A 12 0.72 -20.44 10.09
N LEU A 13 0.93 -19.35 10.85
CA LEU A 13 0.42 -19.18 12.22
C LEU A 13 -1.09 -18.88 12.28
N ASP A 14 -1.77 -18.69 11.16
CA ASP A 14 -3.23 -18.55 11.12
C ASP A 14 -3.96 -19.88 11.39
N ASN A 15 -3.26 -21.00 11.15
CA ASN A 15 -3.78 -22.35 11.42
C ASN A 15 -3.60 -22.78 12.88
N GLY A 16 -3.03 -21.93 13.73
CA GLY A 16 -2.82 -22.16 15.15
C GLY A 16 -1.36 -22.03 15.60
N PRO A 17 -1.12 -22.09 16.91
CA PRO A 17 0.22 -21.88 17.49
C PRO A 17 1.22 -22.93 17.03
N MET A 18 2.42 -22.51 16.60
CA MET A 18 3.51 -23.41 16.15
C MET A 18 4.78 -23.25 16.98
N ARG A 19 5.55 -24.32 17.11
CA ARG A 19 6.92 -24.26 17.63
C ARG A 19 7.86 -23.68 16.59
N ALA A 20 8.98 -23.10 17.03
CA ALA A 20 9.96 -22.48 16.13
C ALA A 20 10.52 -23.44 15.07
N ASP A 21 10.78 -24.70 15.44
CA ASP A 21 11.28 -25.74 14.54
C ASP A 21 10.27 -26.11 13.46
N ALA A 22 9.00 -26.28 13.83
CA ALA A 22 7.92 -26.57 12.88
C ALA A 22 7.67 -25.40 11.92
N LEU A 23 7.69 -24.17 12.43
CA LEU A 23 7.53 -22.98 11.60
C LEU A 23 8.73 -22.78 10.65
N ALA A 24 9.96 -23.03 11.14
CA ALA A 24 11.16 -22.97 10.30
C ALA A 24 11.11 -23.97 9.15
N ALA A 25 10.65 -25.19 9.41
CA ALA A 25 10.45 -26.20 8.37
C ALA A 25 9.36 -25.78 7.36
N ALA A 26 8.27 -25.16 7.80
CA ALA A 26 7.20 -24.68 6.92
C ALA A 26 7.66 -23.51 6.02
N LEU A 27 8.61 -22.70 6.48
CA LEU A 27 9.14 -21.54 5.76
C LEU A 27 10.44 -21.82 5.01
N ASP A 28 11.02 -23.01 5.16
CA ASP A 28 12.33 -23.40 4.62
C ASP A 28 13.46 -22.42 5.05
N VAL A 29 13.55 -22.16 6.36
CA VAL A 29 14.55 -21.25 6.95
C VAL A 29 15.28 -21.87 8.13
N ASP A 30 16.41 -21.26 8.54
CA ASP A 30 17.18 -21.71 9.70
C ASP A 30 16.40 -21.52 11.01
N ALA A 31 16.16 -22.63 11.74
CA ALA A 31 15.36 -22.64 12.95
C ALA A 31 15.98 -21.82 14.10
N GLY A 32 17.31 -21.80 14.21
CA GLY A 32 18.01 -21.04 15.24
C GLY A 32 17.88 -19.54 15.03
N LYS A 33 18.02 -19.08 13.80
CA LYS A 33 17.85 -17.66 13.42
C LYS A 33 16.39 -17.24 13.51
N LEU A 34 15.46 -18.10 13.04
CA LEU A 34 14.04 -17.84 13.14
C LEU A 34 13.61 -17.66 14.61
N SER A 35 14.09 -18.50 15.53
CA SER A 35 13.76 -18.41 16.94
C SER A 35 14.06 -17.01 17.53
N LEU A 36 15.20 -16.43 17.16
CA LEU A 36 15.58 -15.08 17.60
C LEU A 36 14.61 -14.01 17.07
N LEU A 37 14.22 -14.13 15.81
CA LEU A 37 13.25 -13.22 15.18
C LEU A 37 11.87 -13.37 15.83
N LEU A 38 11.41 -14.58 16.13
CA LEU A 38 10.13 -14.84 16.78
C LEU A 38 10.04 -14.14 18.14
N TYR A 39 11.06 -14.27 19.00
CA TYR A 39 11.08 -13.54 20.27
C TYR A 39 11.11 -12.02 20.10
N ALA A 40 11.84 -11.52 19.10
CA ALA A 40 11.83 -10.08 18.78
C ALA A 40 10.42 -9.61 18.36
N LEU A 41 9.68 -10.44 17.60
CA LEU A 41 8.30 -10.14 17.22
C LEU A 41 7.32 -10.22 18.39
N VAL A 42 7.57 -11.09 19.37
CA VAL A 42 6.81 -11.12 20.64
C VAL A 42 7.02 -9.81 21.42
N VAL A 43 8.28 -9.38 21.56
CA VAL A 43 8.60 -8.10 22.23
C VAL A 43 7.97 -6.91 21.49
N ALA A 44 7.89 -6.98 20.16
CA ALA A 44 7.24 -5.96 19.34
C ALA A 44 5.70 -6.01 19.36
N GLY A 45 5.09 -6.96 20.10
CA GLY A 45 3.63 -7.09 20.20
C GLY A 45 2.95 -7.67 18.95
N LEU A 46 3.72 -8.30 18.04
CA LEU A 46 3.18 -8.90 16.81
C LEU A 46 2.85 -10.39 17.00
N LEU A 47 3.53 -11.06 17.91
CA LEU A 47 3.28 -12.45 18.26
C LEU A 47 3.07 -12.59 19.76
N THR A 48 2.44 -13.68 20.15
CA THR A 48 2.41 -14.20 21.53
C THR A 48 3.23 -15.49 21.59
N VAL A 49 3.69 -15.87 22.79
CA VAL A 49 4.35 -17.16 23.03
C VAL A 49 3.80 -17.77 24.33
N GLU A 50 3.38 -19.03 24.25
CA GLU A 50 2.91 -19.83 25.38
C GLU A 50 3.44 -21.26 25.20
N ASP A 51 4.05 -21.82 26.22
CA ASP A 51 4.66 -23.17 26.21
C ASP A 51 5.59 -23.42 25.01
N GLY A 52 6.34 -22.38 24.59
CA GLY A 52 7.25 -22.44 23.46
C GLY A 52 6.57 -22.52 22.09
N ARG A 53 5.28 -22.23 22.02
CA ARG A 53 4.49 -22.08 20.79
C ARG A 53 4.20 -20.63 20.53
N PHE A 54 4.43 -20.19 19.31
CA PHE A 54 4.19 -18.83 18.84
C PHE A 54 2.84 -18.75 18.12
N ALA A 55 2.11 -17.68 18.34
CA ALA A 55 0.85 -17.38 17.66
C ALA A 55 0.78 -15.91 17.25
N ASN A 56 0.00 -15.61 16.22
CA ASN A 56 -0.33 -14.25 15.86
C ASN A 56 -1.12 -13.55 16.96
N THR A 57 -0.89 -12.25 17.19
CA THR A 57 -1.87 -11.40 17.87
C THR A 57 -3.10 -11.20 16.98
N ALA A 58 -4.20 -10.67 17.52
CA ALA A 58 -5.42 -10.41 16.78
C ALA A 58 -5.16 -9.47 15.59
N GLU A 59 -4.39 -8.40 15.80
CA GLU A 59 -4.02 -7.43 14.79
C GLU A 59 -3.14 -8.08 13.72
N THR A 60 -2.16 -8.87 14.12
CA THR A 60 -1.27 -9.55 13.15
C THR A 60 -2.04 -10.58 12.32
N ALA A 61 -2.95 -11.33 12.93
CA ALA A 61 -3.82 -12.25 12.21
C ALA A 61 -4.74 -11.54 11.21
N GLN A 62 -5.18 -10.33 11.54
CA GLN A 62 -6.04 -9.54 10.66
C GLN A 62 -5.27 -8.94 9.48
N PHE A 63 -4.07 -8.36 9.72
CA PHE A 63 -3.41 -7.51 8.73
C PHE A 63 -2.21 -8.15 8.03
N PHE A 64 -1.63 -9.24 8.55
CA PHE A 64 -0.40 -9.84 8.01
C PHE A 64 -0.55 -11.28 7.51
N VAL A 65 -1.74 -11.85 7.55
CA VAL A 65 -2.05 -13.17 6.99
C VAL A 65 -2.53 -13.02 5.56
N ARG A 66 -1.86 -13.73 4.61
CA ARG A 66 -2.24 -13.70 3.19
C ARG A 66 -3.66 -14.24 2.99
N GLY A 67 -4.35 -13.66 1.98
CA GLY A 67 -5.71 -14.05 1.61
C GLY A 67 -6.80 -13.40 2.44
N LYS A 68 -6.48 -12.65 3.49
CA LYS A 68 -7.48 -11.84 4.21
C LYS A 68 -7.77 -10.52 3.49
N PRO A 69 -9.02 -10.03 3.51
CA PRO A 69 -9.40 -8.79 2.83
C PRO A 69 -8.60 -7.56 3.30
N THR A 70 -8.13 -7.59 4.54
CA THR A 70 -7.35 -6.52 5.19
C THR A 70 -5.83 -6.73 5.10
N TYR A 71 -5.36 -7.68 4.28
CA TYR A 71 -3.94 -8.03 4.17
C TYR A 71 -3.08 -6.84 3.75
N MET A 72 -2.13 -6.47 4.59
CA MET A 72 -1.17 -5.39 4.38
C MET A 72 0.27 -5.89 4.17
N GLY A 73 0.50 -7.19 4.19
CA GLY A 73 1.85 -7.76 4.09
C GLY A 73 2.57 -7.41 2.79
N SER A 74 1.85 -7.18 1.69
CA SER A 74 2.41 -6.72 0.42
C SER A 74 3.08 -5.33 0.49
N THR A 75 2.78 -4.53 1.51
CA THR A 75 3.43 -3.23 1.73
C THR A 75 4.87 -3.34 2.21
N HIS A 76 5.38 -4.56 2.48
CA HIS A 76 6.74 -4.74 2.99
C HIS A 76 7.83 -4.22 2.04
N THR A 77 7.61 -4.29 0.73
CA THR A 77 8.52 -3.72 -0.27
C THR A 77 8.63 -2.21 -0.10
N PHE A 78 7.49 -1.52 -0.04
CA PHE A 78 7.43 -0.07 0.22
C PHE A 78 8.13 0.31 1.53
N TRP A 79 7.92 -0.46 2.61
CA TRP A 79 8.59 -0.21 3.90
C TRP A 79 10.10 -0.43 3.84
N ALA A 80 10.58 -1.42 3.06
CA ALA A 80 11.99 -1.67 2.85
C ALA A 80 12.66 -0.51 2.11
N GLU A 81 12.06 -0.06 1.02
CA GLU A 81 12.52 1.07 0.22
C GLU A 81 12.51 2.38 1.01
N SER A 82 11.44 2.65 1.76
CA SER A 82 11.33 3.83 2.62
C SER A 82 12.41 3.84 3.71
N SER A 83 12.72 2.68 4.30
CA SER A 83 13.79 2.55 5.29
C SER A 83 15.17 2.80 4.66
N ALA A 84 15.42 2.28 3.47
CA ALA A 84 16.65 2.51 2.72
C ALA A 84 16.81 3.98 2.32
N ALA A 85 15.73 4.62 1.87
CA ALA A 85 15.69 6.05 1.57
C ALA A 85 15.94 6.89 2.82
N GLY A 86 15.28 6.54 3.94
CA GLY A 86 15.44 7.23 5.23
C GLY A 86 16.89 7.22 5.74
N SER A 87 17.63 6.14 5.50
CA SER A 87 19.06 6.07 5.89
C SER A 87 19.95 7.09 5.17
N LYS A 88 19.51 7.61 4.02
CA LYS A 88 20.24 8.60 3.21
C LYS A 88 19.83 10.05 3.50
N THR A 89 18.87 10.28 4.41
CA THR A 89 18.34 11.62 4.72
C THR A 89 19.43 12.60 5.15
N ALA A 90 20.36 12.17 6.00
CA ALA A 90 21.44 13.03 6.47
C ALA A 90 22.33 13.56 5.32
N GLU A 91 22.58 12.71 4.31
CA GLU A 91 23.35 13.11 3.14
C GLU A 91 22.55 14.05 2.24
N SER A 92 21.27 13.78 2.03
CA SER A 92 20.37 14.68 1.29
C SER A 92 20.32 16.07 1.91
N VAL A 93 20.23 16.15 3.25
CA VAL A 93 20.25 17.43 3.98
C VAL A 93 21.59 18.14 3.85
N ARG A 94 22.70 17.40 3.94
CA ARG A 94 24.07 17.97 3.85
C ARG A 94 24.36 18.54 2.47
N THR A 95 23.93 17.87 1.41
CA THR A 95 24.25 18.22 0.02
C THR A 95 23.20 19.10 -0.63
N GLY A 96 21.96 19.12 -0.12
CA GLY A 96 20.80 19.72 -0.77
C GLY A 96 20.30 18.90 -1.99
N ILE A 97 20.86 17.70 -2.21
CA ILE A 97 20.53 16.83 -3.34
C ILE A 97 19.82 15.57 -2.81
N PRO A 98 18.64 15.21 -3.33
CA PRO A 98 17.99 13.94 -2.99
C PRO A 98 18.91 12.75 -3.28
N GLN A 99 19.10 11.88 -2.28
CA GLN A 99 19.95 10.69 -2.40
C GLN A 99 19.14 9.42 -2.62
N ALA A 100 17.81 9.53 -2.61
CA ALA A 100 16.89 8.45 -2.92
C ALA A 100 15.74 9.02 -3.77
N GLU A 101 15.46 8.34 -4.86
CA GLU A 101 14.36 8.68 -5.76
C GLU A 101 13.50 7.44 -6.00
N HIS A 102 12.18 7.60 -5.91
CA HIS A 102 11.24 6.64 -6.48
C HIS A 102 11.08 6.97 -7.96
N ASN A 103 11.77 6.22 -8.81
CA ASN A 103 11.69 6.42 -10.25
C ASN A 103 10.56 5.59 -10.87
N TYR A 104 9.31 5.96 -10.59
CA TYR A 104 8.12 5.29 -11.15
C TYR A 104 8.14 5.19 -12.68
N ARG A 105 8.81 6.13 -13.39
CA ARG A 105 8.93 6.11 -14.85
C ARG A 105 9.74 4.93 -15.39
N ALA A 106 10.68 4.42 -14.59
CA ALA A 106 11.57 3.32 -14.98
C ALA A 106 11.07 1.95 -14.46
N MET A 107 10.02 1.91 -13.64
CA MET A 107 9.45 0.67 -13.12
C MET A 107 8.72 -0.09 -14.22
N SER A 108 8.87 -1.41 -14.21
CA SER A 108 8.05 -2.33 -14.98
C SER A 108 6.60 -2.35 -14.46
N GLU A 109 5.68 -2.87 -15.27
CA GLU A 109 4.28 -3.01 -14.87
C GLU A 109 4.12 -3.87 -13.59
N ASP A 110 4.88 -4.97 -13.48
CA ASP A 110 4.86 -5.85 -12.31
C ASP A 110 5.34 -5.14 -11.03
N GLU A 111 6.41 -4.33 -11.14
CA GLU A 111 6.92 -3.52 -10.02
C GLU A 111 5.89 -2.45 -9.61
N LEU A 112 5.29 -1.75 -10.59
CA LEU A 112 4.23 -0.77 -10.33
C LEU A 112 3.02 -1.43 -9.68
N LEU A 113 2.57 -2.56 -10.20
CA LEU A 113 1.43 -3.30 -9.64
C LEU A 113 1.72 -3.78 -8.21
N SER A 114 2.92 -4.27 -7.94
CA SER A 114 3.34 -4.67 -6.60
C SER A 114 3.35 -3.50 -5.63
N THR A 115 3.93 -2.37 -6.03
CA THR A 115 4.10 -1.19 -5.17
C THR A 115 2.76 -0.48 -4.94
N LEU A 116 2.06 -0.11 -6.02
CA LEU A 116 0.81 0.64 -5.94
C LEU A 116 -0.36 -0.23 -5.47
N GLY A 117 -0.38 -1.50 -5.86
CA GLY A 117 -1.38 -2.48 -5.40
C GLY A 117 -1.30 -2.72 -3.90
N GLY A 118 -0.09 -2.72 -3.32
CA GLY A 118 0.11 -2.81 -1.87
C GLY A 118 -0.49 -1.64 -1.09
N LEU A 119 -0.63 -0.48 -1.71
CA LEU A 119 -1.19 0.73 -1.10
C LEU A 119 -2.68 0.93 -1.43
N HIS A 120 -3.21 0.19 -2.42
CA HIS A 120 -4.52 0.41 -3.00
C HIS A 120 -5.67 0.37 -1.98
N ALA A 121 -5.77 -0.69 -1.19
CA ALA A 121 -6.84 -0.85 -0.20
C ALA A 121 -6.86 0.30 0.82
N SER A 122 -5.69 0.71 1.30
CA SER A 122 -5.52 1.88 2.18
C SER A 122 -5.92 3.19 1.49
N GLY A 123 -5.71 3.31 0.18
CA GLY A 123 -6.19 4.42 -0.64
C GLY A 123 -7.71 4.49 -0.66
N VAL A 124 -8.38 3.36 -0.93
CA VAL A 124 -9.85 3.27 -0.95
C VAL A 124 -10.45 3.69 0.40
N ASP A 125 -9.90 3.18 1.51
CA ASP A 125 -10.39 3.53 2.84
C ASP A 125 -10.20 5.02 3.15
N ARG A 126 -9.08 5.62 2.72
CA ARG A 126 -8.84 7.07 2.83
C ARG A 126 -9.84 7.88 2.00
N GLY A 127 -10.17 7.43 0.80
CA GLY A 127 -11.19 8.07 -0.04
C GLY A 127 -12.57 8.09 0.64
N ARG A 128 -13.00 6.97 1.21
CA ARG A 128 -14.24 6.87 1.99
C ARG A 128 -14.21 7.76 3.25
N ALA A 129 -13.09 7.77 3.97
CA ALA A 129 -12.90 8.63 5.15
C ALA A 129 -12.93 10.12 4.77
N LEU A 130 -12.37 10.50 3.62
CA LEU A 130 -12.42 11.86 3.10
C LEU A 130 -13.87 12.28 2.82
N ALA A 131 -14.66 11.43 2.16
CA ALA A 131 -16.07 11.65 1.90
C ALA A 131 -16.90 11.82 3.17
N ALA A 132 -16.58 11.07 4.22
CA ALA A 132 -17.27 11.16 5.51
C ALA A 132 -16.92 12.44 6.29
N ARG A 133 -15.76 13.07 6.01
CA ARG A 133 -15.24 14.21 6.77
C ARG A 133 -15.53 15.55 6.11
N TYR A 134 -15.64 15.60 4.79
CA TYR A 134 -15.81 16.83 4.02
C TYR A 134 -17.07 16.77 3.18
N ASP A 135 -17.69 17.93 2.98
CA ASP A 135 -18.90 18.07 2.15
C ASP A 135 -18.51 18.19 0.66
N PHE A 136 -18.88 17.19 -0.13
CA PHE A 136 -18.73 17.17 -1.57
C PHE A 136 -20.02 17.48 -2.33
N SER A 137 -21.09 17.89 -1.65
CA SER A 137 -22.42 18.05 -2.27
C SER A 137 -22.46 19.12 -3.36
N SER A 138 -21.61 20.14 -3.28
CA SER A 138 -21.48 21.21 -4.28
C SER A 138 -20.56 20.88 -5.45
N ALA A 139 -19.72 19.86 -5.31
CA ALA A 139 -18.79 19.42 -6.36
C ALA A 139 -19.43 18.41 -7.33
N ARG A 140 -19.04 18.50 -8.58
CA ARG A 140 -19.37 17.54 -9.64
C ARG A 140 -18.14 16.82 -10.14
N THR A 141 -16.99 17.52 -10.15
CA THR A 141 -15.73 17.02 -10.69
C THR A 141 -14.61 17.15 -9.69
N VAL A 142 -13.80 16.11 -9.58
CA VAL A 142 -12.57 16.11 -8.77
C VAL A 142 -11.39 15.63 -9.62
N LEU A 143 -10.28 16.37 -9.52
CA LEU A 143 -8.99 15.96 -10.06
C LEU A 143 -8.19 15.25 -8.97
N ASP A 144 -7.73 14.05 -9.25
CA ASP A 144 -6.77 13.31 -8.41
C ASP A 144 -5.38 13.46 -9.03
N VAL A 145 -4.54 14.26 -8.38
CA VAL A 145 -3.20 14.61 -8.85
C VAL A 145 -2.22 13.57 -8.37
N ALA A 146 -1.59 12.86 -9.31
CA ALA A 146 -0.70 11.73 -9.03
C ALA A 146 -1.40 10.59 -8.27
N GLY A 147 -2.62 10.22 -8.69
CA GLY A 147 -3.52 9.32 -7.98
C GLY A 147 -3.11 7.84 -7.91
N GLY A 148 -1.94 7.47 -8.47
CA GLY A 148 -1.37 6.14 -8.37
C GLY A 148 -2.31 5.04 -8.86
N SER A 149 -2.71 4.13 -7.99
CA SER A 149 -3.69 3.06 -8.29
C SER A 149 -5.14 3.54 -8.39
N GLY A 150 -5.42 4.82 -8.16
CA GLY A 150 -6.76 5.39 -8.10
C GLY A 150 -7.56 5.04 -6.84
N GLY A 151 -6.94 4.42 -5.84
CA GLY A 151 -7.66 3.95 -4.65
C GLY A 151 -8.44 5.05 -3.95
N MET A 152 -7.85 6.24 -3.74
CA MET A 152 -8.54 7.35 -3.09
C MET A 152 -9.75 7.82 -3.92
N SER A 153 -9.59 7.96 -5.23
CA SER A 153 -10.68 8.32 -6.14
C SER A 153 -11.79 7.27 -6.12
N ILE A 154 -11.48 5.99 -6.15
CA ILE A 154 -12.46 4.91 -6.07
C ILE A 154 -13.28 5.02 -4.79
N GLY A 155 -12.63 5.09 -3.61
CA GLY A 155 -13.32 5.21 -2.33
C GLY A 155 -14.19 6.46 -2.22
N LEU A 156 -13.72 7.59 -2.78
CA LEU A 156 -14.47 8.85 -2.82
C LEU A 156 -15.71 8.73 -3.72
N ILE A 157 -15.56 8.18 -4.93
CA ILE A 157 -16.65 8.00 -5.91
C ILE A 157 -17.72 7.02 -5.41
N GLU A 158 -17.33 5.95 -4.71
CA GLU A 158 -18.28 5.03 -4.08
C GLU A 158 -19.16 5.73 -3.05
N ALA A 159 -18.55 6.62 -2.24
CA ALA A 159 -19.26 7.34 -1.18
C ALA A 159 -20.05 8.57 -1.70
N CYS A 160 -19.66 9.16 -2.84
CA CYS A 160 -20.25 10.37 -3.41
C CYS A 160 -20.87 10.08 -4.79
N PRO A 161 -22.17 9.69 -4.88
CA PRO A 161 -22.80 9.22 -6.13
C PRO A 161 -22.80 10.22 -7.28
N ASN A 162 -22.77 11.52 -6.98
CA ASN A 162 -22.87 12.60 -7.98
C ASN A 162 -21.50 13.13 -8.43
N LEU A 163 -20.41 12.59 -7.87
CA LEU A 163 -19.07 13.03 -8.18
C LEU A 163 -18.47 12.22 -9.33
N HIS A 164 -17.70 12.89 -10.19
CA HIS A 164 -16.89 12.30 -11.25
C HIS A 164 -15.42 12.63 -10.98
N ALA A 165 -14.55 11.65 -11.03
CA ALA A 165 -13.12 11.83 -10.80
C ALA A 165 -12.34 11.78 -12.11
N THR A 166 -11.24 12.53 -12.17
CA THR A 166 -10.22 12.39 -13.20
C THR A 166 -8.88 12.16 -12.52
N ILE A 167 -8.24 11.03 -12.80
CA ILE A 167 -6.92 10.69 -12.26
C ILE A 167 -5.87 11.14 -13.27
N ALA A 168 -5.02 12.09 -12.88
CA ALA A 168 -3.88 12.55 -13.66
C ALA A 168 -2.61 11.85 -13.17
N GLU A 169 -2.01 10.99 -14.02
CA GLU A 169 -0.89 10.15 -13.61
C GLU A 169 0.10 9.89 -14.76
N LEU A 170 1.28 9.37 -14.44
CA LEU A 170 2.28 9.01 -15.43
C LEU A 170 1.74 8.00 -16.46
N PRO A 171 2.16 8.07 -17.73
CA PRO A 171 1.65 7.19 -18.79
C PRO A 171 1.80 5.69 -18.50
N ASN A 172 2.86 5.28 -17.80
CA ASN A 172 3.07 3.89 -17.41
C ASN A 172 2.34 3.48 -16.13
N VAL A 173 1.81 4.42 -15.36
CA VAL A 173 1.01 4.18 -14.14
C VAL A 173 -0.48 4.10 -14.47
N VAL A 174 -0.96 4.86 -15.47
CA VAL A 174 -2.37 4.87 -15.89
C VAL A 174 -2.96 3.46 -16.08
N PRO A 175 -2.30 2.50 -16.75
CA PRO A 175 -2.85 1.14 -16.88
C PRO A 175 -3.12 0.44 -15.54
N ILE A 176 -2.33 0.73 -14.51
CA ILE A 176 -2.54 0.19 -13.16
C ILE A 176 -3.81 0.78 -12.53
N ALA A 177 -4.01 2.09 -12.66
CA ALA A 177 -5.25 2.74 -12.20
C ALA A 177 -6.49 2.18 -12.93
N GLU A 178 -6.43 2.08 -14.27
CA GLU A 178 -7.52 1.56 -15.10
C GLU A 178 -7.92 0.12 -14.72
N ARG A 179 -6.95 -0.72 -14.39
CA ARG A 179 -7.19 -2.06 -13.89
C ARG A 179 -8.03 -2.04 -12.61
N PHE A 180 -7.61 -1.27 -11.59
CA PHE A 180 -8.33 -1.19 -10.32
C PHE A 180 -9.70 -0.51 -10.45
N ILE A 181 -9.83 0.49 -11.32
CA ILE A 181 -11.11 1.13 -11.66
C ILE A 181 -12.08 0.11 -12.27
N GLY A 182 -11.58 -0.73 -13.17
CA GLY A 182 -12.34 -1.82 -13.79
C GLY A 182 -12.78 -2.88 -12.77
N GLU A 183 -11.87 -3.31 -11.90
CA GLU A 183 -12.15 -4.27 -10.82
C GLU A 183 -13.20 -3.74 -9.83
N ALA A 184 -13.19 -2.42 -9.55
CA ALA A 184 -14.17 -1.75 -8.69
C ALA A 184 -15.52 -1.48 -9.38
N GLY A 185 -15.61 -1.61 -10.71
CA GLY A 185 -16.85 -1.37 -11.47
C GLY A 185 -17.29 0.09 -11.53
N VAL A 186 -16.40 1.05 -11.32
CA VAL A 186 -16.69 2.50 -11.28
C VAL A 186 -16.20 3.27 -12.51
N GLY A 187 -15.81 2.57 -13.57
CA GLY A 187 -15.24 3.17 -14.79
C GLY A 187 -16.15 4.15 -15.55
N ASN A 188 -17.44 4.16 -15.26
CA ASN A 188 -18.37 5.16 -15.80
C ASN A 188 -18.31 6.51 -15.07
N ARG A 189 -17.55 6.64 -13.99
CA ARG A 189 -17.42 7.85 -13.17
C ARG A 189 -15.97 8.22 -12.85
N ILE A 190 -14.99 7.49 -13.39
CA ILE A 190 -13.58 7.81 -13.22
C ILE A 190 -12.91 7.77 -14.59
N ASP A 191 -12.35 8.89 -15.00
CA ASP A 191 -11.49 9.01 -16.17
C ASP A 191 -10.01 9.04 -15.76
N THR A 192 -9.12 8.75 -16.71
CA THR A 192 -7.67 8.84 -16.52
C THR A 192 -7.06 9.79 -17.55
N ILE A 193 -5.99 10.49 -17.15
CA ILE A 193 -5.16 11.31 -18.03
C ILE A 193 -3.70 10.87 -17.86
N ALA A 194 -3.11 10.37 -18.94
CA ALA A 194 -1.69 10.05 -19.01
C ALA A 194 -0.87 11.33 -19.17
N ILE A 195 -0.22 11.80 -18.13
CA ILE A 195 0.46 13.11 -18.10
C ILE A 195 1.68 13.09 -17.17
N ASP A 196 2.74 13.78 -17.57
CA ASP A 196 3.86 14.11 -16.69
C ASP A 196 3.62 15.47 -16.02
N LEU A 197 3.12 15.44 -14.80
CA LEU A 197 2.77 16.64 -14.02
C LEU A 197 3.95 17.57 -13.74
N LEU A 198 5.19 17.09 -13.84
CA LEU A 198 6.37 17.96 -13.70
C LEU A 198 6.68 18.75 -14.98
N ARG A 199 6.04 18.40 -16.10
CA ARG A 199 6.33 18.97 -17.43
C ARG A 199 5.11 19.59 -18.11
N GLN A 200 3.92 19.18 -17.70
CA GLN A 200 2.68 19.53 -18.39
C GLN A 200 1.61 19.96 -17.38
N ALA A 201 0.80 20.93 -17.76
CA ALA A 201 -0.38 21.31 -17.00
C ALA A 201 -1.54 20.35 -17.30
N VAL A 202 -2.31 20.00 -16.28
CA VAL A 202 -3.53 19.21 -16.46
C VAL A 202 -4.55 20.03 -17.25
N PRO A 203 -5.14 19.47 -18.30
CA PRO A 203 -6.18 20.15 -19.06
C PRO A 203 -7.51 20.20 -18.30
N GLY A 204 -8.33 21.20 -18.59
CA GLY A 204 -9.68 21.31 -18.04
C GLY A 204 -9.76 22.16 -16.77
N GLN A 205 -10.94 22.13 -16.17
CA GLN A 205 -11.25 22.77 -14.90
C GLN A 205 -12.02 21.77 -14.03
N TYR A 206 -11.76 21.79 -12.75
CA TYR A 206 -12.34 20.88 -11.77
C TYR A 206 -12.84 21.67 -10.59
N ASP A 207 -13.95 21.21 -9.97
CA ASP A 207 -14.50 21.86 -8.79
C ASP A 207 -13.59 21.68 -7.59
N MET A 208 -12.89 20.53 -7.51
CA MET A 208 -11.96 20.20 -6.46
C MET A 208 -10.72 19.48 -7.01
N ALA A 209 -9.63 19.52 -6.26
CA ALA A 209 -8.45 18.71 -6.49
C ALA A 209 -8.01 18.05 -5.19
N ILE A 210 -7.55 16.80 -5.31
CA ILE A 210 -6.87 16.05 -4.25
C ILE A 210 -5.47 15.68 -4.73
N VAL A 211 -4.56 15.54 -3.78
CA VAL A 211 -3.21 15.01 -4.01
C VAL A 211 -3.07 13.80 -3.11
N SER A 212 -2.99 12.61 -3.70
CA SER A 212 -3.05 11.35 -2.98
C SER A 212 -1.70 10.62 -2.89
#